data_b41edea88d5a2db924e75baf2dc1ec83
#
_entry.id   b41edea88d5a2db924e75baf2dc1ec83
#
_cell.length_a   1.000
_cell.length_b   1.000
_cell.length_c   1.000
_cell.angle_alpha   90.00
_cell.angle_beta   90.00
_cell.angle_gamma   90.00
#
_symmetry.space_group_name_H-M   'P 1'
#
loop_
_entity.id
_entity.type
_entity.pdbx_description
1 polymer ?
#
loop_
_entity_poly.entity_id
_entity_poly.type
_entity_poly.pdbx_seq_one_letter_code
_entity_poly.pdbx_strand_id
1 'polypeptide(L)'
;MVVILFIADFHIHSKYSRATSKDCIPEELEFWARRKGIDVIGTGDFTHPKWREDLKEKLIPSDDGLYVLKDNYRKKEDNLPKTDYCKNLNPKFIVSGEISSIYKKNGKVRKVHNLVILPNLDYAEIISKKLESLGNIHSDGRPILGLDCENLLEIIINACPDAIFIPAHVWTPYFSLYGANSGFDDIRECFEDLAGNIFSIETGLSSDPPMNWRLSSLDRFTLVSNSDAHSPSNLGREANIFDTDISYDSIHKALKCINTSEFFGTLEFFPEEGKYHHDGHRICGV
;
A
#
# COMPACT_ATOMS: atom_id res chain seq x y z
N MET A 1 -15.80 -6.51 -26.68
CA MET A 1 -15.44 -6.89 -25.31
C MET A 1 -15.57 -5.60 -24.50
N VAL A 2 -16.41 -5.56 -23.49
CA VAL A 2 -16.50 -4.39 -22.61
C VAL A 2 -15.28 -4.47 -21.70
N VAL A 3 -14.36 -3.52 -21.83
CA VAL A 3 -13.23 -3.35 -20.91
C VAL A 3 -13.82 -2.85 -19.60
N ILE A 4 -13.68 -3.60 -18.53
CA ILE A 4 -14.12 -3.16 -17.19
C ILE A 4 -12.87 -2.79 -16.42
N LEU A 5 -12.45 -1.52 -16.57
CA LEU A 5 -11.39 -0.97 -15.75
C LEU A 5 -11.90 -0.79 -14.32
N PHE A 6 -11.05 -1.12 -13.34
CA PHE A 6 -11.31 -0.77 -11.95
C PHE A 6 -10.15 0.02 -11.33
N ILE A 7 -10.47 0.81 -10.31
CA ILE A 7 -9.53 1.67 -9.62
C ILE A 7 -9.25 1.11 -8.23
N ALA A 8 -7.96 1.06 -7.87
CA ALA A 8 -7.52 0.53 -6.57
C ALA A 8 -6.51 1.45 -5.88
N ASP A 9 -6.66 1.63 -4.56
CA ASP A 9 -5.74 2.35 -3.67
C ASP A 9 -5.40 1.45 -2.48
N PHE A 10 -4.16 0.94 -2.43
CA PHE A 10 -3.76 -0.09 -1.49
C PHE A 10 -3.07 0.45 -0.23
N HIS A 11 -2.54 1.68 -0.28
CA HIS A 11 -1.76 2.27 0.79
C HIS A 11 -2.55 3.36 1.51
N ILE A 12 -3.16 2.96 2.60
CA ILE A 12 -3.92 3.83 3.50
C ILE A 12 -3.58 3.51 4.95
N HIS A 13 -4.00 4.38 5.87
CA HIS A 13 -3.83 4.20 7.31
C HIS A 13 -5.15 4.19 8.06
N SER A 14 -5.18 3.46 9.16
CA SER A 14 -6.33 3.40 10.07
C SER A 14 -6.24 4.47 11.17
N LYS A 15 -7.32 4.61 11.93
CA LYS A 15 -7.38 5.45 13.14
C LYS A 15 -6.32 5.15 14.21
N TYR A 16 -5.61 4.02 14.09
CA TYR A 16 -4.56 3.61 15.02
C TYR A 16 -3.17 4.07 14.62
N SER A 17 -2.97 4.54 13.40
CA SER A 17 -1.70 5.14 12.96
C SER A 17 -1.53 6.56 13.44
N ARG A 18 -0.28 6.94 13.75
CA ARG A 18 0.07 8.31 14.15
C ARG A 18 -0.26 9.31 13.04
N ALA A 19 -0.66 10.49 13.45
CA ALA A 19 -1.03 11.60 12.57
C ALA A 19 -2.19 11.30 11.61
N THR A 20 -2.98 10.26 11.89
CA THR A 20 -4.10 9.82 11.08
C THR A 20 -5.42 10.25 11.73
N SER A 21 -6.41 10.59 10.91
CA SER A 21 -7.77 10.94 11.36
C SER A 21 -8.40 9.77 12.11
N LYS A 22 -9.13 10.08 13.16
CA LYS A 22 -9.98 9.09 13.86
C LYS A 22 -11.12 8.56 12.99
N ASP A 23 -11.41 9.24 11.89
CA ASP A 23 -12.42 8.84 10.90
C ASP A 23 -11.86 7.81 9.90
N CYS A 24 -10.57 7.42 9.98
CA CYS A 24 -10.04 6.31 9.19
C CYS A 24 -10.53 4.98 9.77
N ILE A 25 -11.81 4.71 9.55
CA ILE A 25 -12.55 3.50 9.94
C ILE A 25 -13.21 2.89 8.69
N PRO A 26 -13.54 1.58 8.68
CA PRO A 26 -14.04 0.91 7.48
C PRO A 26 -15.27 1.57 6.86
N GLU A 27 -16.18 2.09 7.69
CA GLU A 27 -17.42 2.75 7.26
C GLU A 27 -17.16 4.07 6.49
N GLU A 28 -16.19 4.84 6.94
CA GLU A 28 -15.81 6.09 6.28
C GLU A 28 -15.01 5.83 5.02
N LEU A 29 -14.09 4.87 5.08
CA LEU A 29 -13.27 4.48 3.93
C LEU A 29 -14.15 3.96 2.79
N GLU A 30 -15.12 3.08 3.09
CA GLU A 30 -16.07 2.57 2.10
C GLU A 30 -16.93 3.71 1.53
N PHE A 31 -17.43 4.62 2.37
CA PHE A 31 -18.23 5.77 1.93
C PHE A 31 -17.44 6.70 0.99
N TRP A 32 -16.18 7.00 1.32
CA TRP A 32 -15.32 7.83 0.47
C TRP A 32 -14.91 7.12 -0.82
N ALA A 33 -14.71 5.79 -0.79
CA ALA A 33 -14.48 4.99 -1.99
C ALA A 33 -15.67 5.08 -2.96
N ARG A 34 -16.90 4.90 -2.49
CA ARG A 34 -18.11 5.10 -3.31
C ARG A 34 -18.17 6.53 -3.85
N ARG A 35 -17.87 7.52 -3.02
CA ARG A 35 -17.91 8.93 -3.41
C ARG A 35 -16.92 9.27 -4.51
N LYS A 36 -15.76 8.62 -4.53
CA LYS A 36 -14.66 8.88 -5.47
C LYS A 36 -14.59 7.89 -6.63
N GLY A 37 -15.39 6.85 -6.63
CA GLY A 37 -15.38 5.85 -7.68
C GLY A 37 -14.21 4.87 -7.58
N ILE A 38 -13.79 4.50 -6.36
CA ILE A 38 -12.71 3.56 -6.11
C ILE A 38 -13.31 2.20 -5.81
N ASP A 39 -12.89 1.18 -6.55
CA ASP A 39 -13.46 -0.18 -6.49
C ASP A 39 -12.80 -1.04 -5.41
N VAL A 40 -11.47 -0.90 -5.23
CA VAL A 40 -10.70 -1.68 -4.25
C VAL A 40 -9.88 -0.74 -3.38
N ILE A 41 -9.97 -0.90 -2.07
CA ILE A 41 -9.21 -0.13 -1.09
C ILE A 41 -8.45 -1.05 -0.14
N GLY A 42 -7.24 -0.64 0.22
CA GLY A 42 -6.49 -1.30 1.28
C GLY A 42 -7.20 -1.19 2.62
N THR A 43 -7.01 -2.18 3.50
CA THR A 43 -7.47 -2.04 4.89
C THR A 43 -6.59 -1.08 5.69
N GLY A 44 -5.32 -0.97 5.31
CA GLY A 44 -4.28 -0.36 6.13
C GLY A 44 -4.00 -1.17 7.41
N ASP A 45 -2.85 -0.95 8.00
CA ASP A 45 -2.50 -1.26 9.39
C ASP A 45 -2.84 -2.66 9.90
N PHE A 46 -2.83 -3.69 9.03
CA PHE A 46 -3.23 -5.06 9.40
C PHE A 46 -2.44 -5.62 10.59
N THR A 47 -1.28 -5.08 10.90
CA THR A 47 -0.45 -5.53 12.03
C THR A 47 -1.05 -5.17 13.39
N HIS A 48 -1.84 -4.09 13.50
CA HIS A 48 -2.37 -3.61 14.75
C HIS A 48 -3.52 -4.51 15.27
N PRO A 49 -3.42 -5.10 16.50
CA PRO A 49 -4.39 -6.10 16.97
C PRO A 49 -5.83 -5.61 17.02
N LYS A 50 -6.07 -4.43 17.61
CA LYS A 50 -7.43 -3.85 17.69
C LYS A 50 -8.00 -3.49 16.33
N TRP A 51 -7.14 -3.14 15.37
CA TRP A 51 -7.62 -2.87 14.00
C TRP A 51 -8.07 -4.17 13.33
N ARG A 52 -7.33 -5.26 13.48
CA ARG A 52 -7.78 -6.57 12.99
C ARG A 52 -9.10 -7.03 13.61
N GLU A 53 -9.32 -6.74 14.91
CA GLU A 53 -10.61 -6.99 15.55
C GLU A 53 -11.73 -6.18 14.89
N ASP A 54 -11.52 -4.87 14.71
CA ASP A 54 -12.46 -3.99 14.00
C ASP A 54 -12.76 -4.52 12.57
N LEU A 55 -11.75 -4.96 11.82
CA LEU A 55 -11.91 -5.50 10.48
C LEU A 55 -12.70 -6.83 10.50
N LYS A 56 -12.38 -7.76 11.39
CA LYS A 56 -13.12 -9.04 11.54
C LYS A 56 -14.57 -8.82 11.96
N GLU A 57 -14.82 -7.82 12.79
CA GLU A 57 -16.18 -7.46 13.20
C GLU A 57 -17.00 -6.90 12.02
N LYS A 58 -16.41 -6.01 11.21
CA LYS A 58 -17.14 -5.18 10.25
C LYS A 58 -17.13 -5.67 8.82
N LEU A 59 -16.13 -6.46 8.44
CA LEU A 59 -15.98 -6.97 7.09
C LEU A 59 -16.45 -8.44 7.01
N ILE A 60 -16.89 -8.84 5.82
CA ILE A 60 -17.14 -10.23 5.43
C ILE A 60 -16.31 -10.57 4.19
N PRO A 61 -15.73 -11.79 4.14
CA PRO A 61 -15.02 -12.23 2.94
C PRO A 61 -16.00 -12.39 1.76
N SER A 62 -15.53 -12.11 0.56
CA SER A 62 -16.20 -12.41 -0.70
C SER A 62 -15.44 -13.50 -1.47
N ASP A 63 -16.11 -14.14 -2.45
CA ASP A 63 -15.57 -15.29 -3.17
C ASP A 63 -14.32 -14.99 -4.02
N ASP A 64 -14.00 -13.71 -4.21
CA ASP A 64 -12.86 -13.23 -4.99
C ASP A 64 -11.58 -12.99 -4.15
N GLY A 65 -11.56 -13.42 -2.90
CA GLY A 65 -10.43 -13.23 -1.98
C GLY A 65 -10.30 -11.81 -1.42
N LEU A 66 -11.33 -10.98 -1.56
CA LEU A 66 -11.44 -9.65 -1.00
C LEU A 66 -12.48 -9.63 0.12
N TYR A 67 -12.75 -8.45 0.66
CA TYR A 67 -13.74 -8.25 1.72
C TYR A 67 -14.73 -7.15 1.35
N VAL A 68 -15.93 -7.24 1.87
CA VAL A 68 -16.95 -6.18 1.77
C VAL A 68 -17.40 -5.73 3.15
N LEU A 69 -17.76 -4.47 3.28
CA LEU A 69 -18.35 -3.94 4.50
C LEU A 69 -19.74 -4.52 4.71
N LYS A 70 -20.05 -4.99 5.93
CA LYS A 70 -21.40 -5.47 6.29
C LYS A 70 -22.41 -4.33 6.15
N ASP A 71 -23.59 -4.63 5.64
CA ASP A 71 -24.64 -3.65 5.34
C ASP A 71 -25.05 -2.79 6.53
N ASN A 72 -25.05 -3.36 7.74
CA ASN A 72 -25.40 -2.63 8.96
C ASN A 72 -24.42 -1.52 9.35
N TYR A 73 -23.19 -1.54 8.79
CA TYR A 73 -22.17 -0.49 8.98
C TYR A 73 -22.15 0.49 7.81
N ARG A 74 -22.81 0.17 6.69
CA ARG A 74 -22.77 0.97 5.48
C ARG A 74 -23.51 2.30 5.67
N LYS A 75 -22.86 3.40 5.32
CA LYS A 75 -23.47 4.73 5.39
C LYS A 75 -24.49 4.95 4.27
N LYS A 76 -25.57 5.71 4.60
CA LYS A 76 -26.61 6.05 3.63
C LYS A 76 -26.08 6.93 2.49
N GLU A 77 -26.77 6.86 1.36
CA GLU A 77 -26.36 7.46 0.08
C GLU A 77 -26.64 8.96 -0.06
N ASP A 78 -27.29 9.60 0.92
CA ASP A 78 -27.78 10.98 0.83
C ASP A 78 -26.72 12.03 0.43
N ASN A 79 -25.44 11.72 0.62
CA ASN A 79 -24.29 12.59 0.32
C ASN A 79 -23.39 12.06 -0.80
N LEU A 80 -23.82 11.07 -1.57
CA LEU A 80 -23.05 10.56 -2.72
C LEU A 80 -23.31 11.39 -3.97
N PRO A 81 -22.34 11.44 -4.91
CA PRO A 81 -22.58 11.95 -6.26
C PRO A 81 -23.78 11.21 -6.88
N LYS A 82 -24.66 11.96 -7.57
CA LYS A 82 -25.88 11.38 -8.17
C LYS A 82 -25.62 10.63 -9.49
N THR A 83 -24.42 10.12 -9.70
CA THR A 83 -24.09 9.27 -10.85
C THR A 83 -24.53 7.84 -10.57
N ASP A 84 -25.00 7.14 -11.60
CA ASP A 84 -25.39 5.73 -11.47
C ASP A 84 -24.22 4.84 -11.06
N TYR A 85 -23.00 5.19 -11.47
CA TYR A 85 -21.78 4.49 -11.07
C TYR A 85 -21.59 4.54 -9.56
N CYS A 86 -21.54 5.73 -8.95
CA CYS A 86 -21.33 5.86 -7.50
C CYS A 86 -22.42 5.22 -6.64
N LYS A 87 -23.68 5.21 -7.13
CA LYS A 87 -24.80 4.58 -6.41
C LYS A 87 -24.69 3.06 -6.38
N ASN A 88 -24.21 2.46 -7.49
CA ASN A 88 -24.15 1.01 -7.64
C ASN A 88 -22.79 0.43 -7.24
N LEU A 89 -21.80 1.29 -6.94
CA LEU A 89 -20.47 0.86 -6.54
C LEU A 89 -20.51 0.15 -5.19
N ASN A 90 -19.89 -1.02 -5.13
CA ASN A 90 -19.71 -1.79 -3.90
C ASN A 90 -18.20 -2.00 -3.67
N PRO A 91 -17.51 -1.00 -3.07
CA PRO A 91 -16.09 -1.07 -2.85
C PRO A 91 -15.69 -2.30 -2.03
N LYS A 92 -14.58 -2.91 -2.41
CA LYS A 92 -14.01 -4.05 -1.73
C LYS A 92 -12.75 -3.66 -0.98
N PHE A 93 -12.48 -4.36 0.10
CA PHE A 93 -11.26 -4.20 0.86
C PHE A 93 -10.28 -5.33 0.55
N ILE A 94 -9.01 -4.95 0.35
CA ILE A 94 -7.88 -5.87 0.29
C ILE A 94 -7.03 -5.70 1.56
N VAL A 95 -6.60 -6.78 2.16
CA VAL A 95 -5.80 -6.70 3.40
C VAL A 95 -4.44 -6.10 3.08
N SER A 96 -4.13 -4.95 3.67
CA SER A 96 -2.86 -4.26 3.47
C SER A 96 -2.36 -3.59 4.75
N GLY A 97 -1.10 -3.17 4.75
CA GLY A 97 -0.55 -2.36 5.82
C GLY A 97 0.92 -2.04 5.59
N GLU A 98 1.33 -0.88 6.07
CA GLU A 98 2.70 -0.40 6.00
C GLU A 98 3.48 -0.83 7.24
N ILE A 99 4.72 -1.26 7.05
CA ILE A 99 5.67 -1.62 8.11
C ILE A 99 6.94 -0.80 7.95
N SER A 100 7.35 -0.15 9.04
CA SER A 100 8.56 0.67 9.09
C SER A 100 9.75 -0.13 9.62
N SER A 101 10.79 -0.27 8.81
CA SER A 101 12.08 -0.86 9.18
C SER A 101 13.09 0.24 9.54
N ILE A 102 13.64 0.20 10.76
CA ILE A 102 14.73 1.10 11.21
C ILE A 102 15.88 0.27 11.75
N TYR A 103 16.99 0.25 11.05
CA TYR A 103 18.12 -0.63 11.37
C TYR A 103 19.46 -0.02 10.97
N LYS A 104 20.56 -0.66 11.33
CA LYS A 104 21.92 -0.28 10.88
C LYS A 104 22.40 -1.25 9.82
N LYS A 105 22.80 -0.74 8.66
CA LYS A 105 23.42 -1.51 7.58
C LYS A 105 24.53 -0.67 6.93
N ASN A 106 25.68 -1.28 6.69
CA ASN A 106 26.86 -0.63 6.12
C ASN A 106 27.29 0.66 6.86
N GLY A 107 27.26 0.63 8.20
CA GLY A 107 27.65 1.75 9.06
C GLY A 107 26.68 2.94 9.11
N LYS A 108 25.53 2.84 8.42
CA LYS A 108 24.49 3.91 8.36
C LYS A 108 23.18 3.44 9.00
N VAL A 109 22.42 4.37 9.55
CA VAL A 109 21.03 4.12 9.95
C VAL A 109 20.17 4.14 8.69
N ARG A 110 19.47 3.04 8.44
CA ARG A 110 18.52 2.89 7.33
C ARG A 110 17.10 2.96 7.85
N LYS A 111 16.24 3.62 7.09
CA LYS A 111 14.81 3.75 7.40
C LYS A 111 14.04 3.55 6.11
N VAL A 112 13.25 2.50 6.06
CA VAL A 112 12.48 2.13 4.87
C VAL A 112 11.07 1.74 5.29
N HIS A 113 10.08 2.20 4.56
CA HIS A 113 8.71 1.76 4.66
C HIS A 113 8.40 0.73 3.58
N ASN A 114 7.64 -0.28 3.95
CA ASN A 114 7.23 -1.33 3.04
C ASN A 114 5.74 -1.59 3.20
N LEU A 115 5.01 -1.51 2.10
CA LEU A 115 3.62 -1.90 2.00
C LEU A 115 3.55 -3.42 1.79
N VAL A 116 2.72 -4.09 2.57
CA VAL A 116 2.44 -5.52 2.44
C VAL A 116 0.96 -5.71 2.17
N ILE A 117 0.63 -6.50 1.13
CA ILE A 117 -0.74 -6.84 0.76
C ILE A 117 -0.90 -8.36 0.90
N LEU A 118 -1.98 -8.79 1.53
CA LEU A 118 -2.22 -10.18 1.91
C LEU A 118 -3.56 -10.69 1.38
N PRO A 119 -3.68 -12.01 1.07
CA PRO A 119 -4.91 -12.59 0.55
C PRO A 119 -6.05 -12.63 1.58
N ASN A 120 -5.74 -12.63 2.88
CA ASN A 120 -6.78 -12.68 3.91
C ASN A 120 -6.28 -12.25 5.30
N LEU A 121 -7.23 -12.10 6.23
CA LEU A 121 -6.97 -11.72 7.62
C LEU A 121 -6.30 -12.84 8.46
N ASP A 122 -6.35 -14.09 8.02
CA ASP A 122 -5.67 -15.18 8.72
C ASP A 122 -4.15 -15.08 8.56
N TYR A 123 -3.67 -14.80 7.34
CA TYR A 123 -2.26 -14.50 7.12
C TYR A 123 -1.83 -13.21 7.83
N ALA A 124 -2.69 -12.20 7.88
CA ALA A 124 -2.42 -10.99 8.66
C ALA A 124 -2.20 -11.31 10.14
N GLU A 125 -2.98 -12.22 10.71
CA GLU A 125 -2.81 -12.65 12.11
C GLU A 125 -1.52 -13.45 12.33
N ILE A 126 -1.21 -14.40 11.43
CA ILE A 126 0.02 -15.21 11.48
C ILE A 126 1.26 -14.31 11.44
N ILE A 127 1.32 -13.39 10.47
CA ILE A 127 2.43 -12.47 10.30
C ILE A 127 2.54 -11.55 11.52
N SER A 128 1.43 -10.97 11.96
CA SER A 128 1.43 -10.06 13.11
C SER A 128 1.95 -10.72 14.38
N LYS A 129 1.60 -11.98 14.66
CA LYS A 129 2.14 -12.74 15.80
C LYS A 129 3.66 -12.94 15.71
N LYS A 130 4.19 -13.16 14.51
CA LYS A 130 5.64 -13.24 14.30
C LYS A 130 6.31 -11.89 14.55
N LEU A 131 5.74 -10.79 14.01
CA LEU A 131 6.28 -9.45 14.19
C LEU A 131 6.19 -8.96 15.64
N GLU A 132 5.14 -9.34 16.39
CA GLU A 132 4.95 -9.02 17.80
C GLU A 132 6.07 -9.60 18.67
N SER A 133 6.61 -10.78 18.31
CA SER A 133 7.77 -11.34 18.99
C SER A 133 9.08 -10.59 18.77
N LEU A 134 9.13 -9.73 17.74
CA LEU A 134 10.29 -8.95 17.32
C LEU A 134 10.20 -7.46 17.68
N GLY A 135 8.99 -6.95 17.95
CA GLY A 135 8.78 -5.56 18.28
C GLY A 135 7.35 -5.19 18.65
N ASN A 136 7.15 -3.94 18.98
CA ASN A 136 5.85 -3.43 19.41
C ASN A 136 4.94 -3.12 18.23
N ILE A 137 3.85 -3.86 18.08
CA ILE A 137 2.81 -3.65 17.05
C ILE A 137 1.52 -3.04 17.61
N HIS A 138 1.50 -2.64 18.89
CA HIS A 138 0.30 -2.15 19.58
C HIS A 138 0.23 -0.62 19.67
N SER A 139 1.36 0.07 19.51
CA SER A 139 1.44 1.52 19.76
C SER A 139 1.17 2.38 18.55
N ASP A 140 1.18 1.78 17.35
CA ASP A 140 1.00 2.47 16.07
C ASP A 140 0.44 1.47 15.06
N GLY A 141 -0.50 1.90 14.21
CA GLY A 141 -1.01 1.08 13.11
C GLY A 141 0.09 0.67 12.15
N ARG A 142 1.05 1.57 11.91
CA ARG A 142 2.31 1.34 11.20
C ARG A 142 3.43 1.05 12.20
N PRO A 143 3.73 -0.22 12.51
CA PRO A 143 4.74 -0.55 13.51
C PRO A 143 6.13 -0.17 13.03
N ILE A 144 6.96 0.33 13.97
CA ILE A 144 8.38 0.59 13.75
C ILE A 144 9.15 -0.60 14.34
N LEU A 145 9.82 -1.35 13.46
CA LEU A 145 10.58 -2.53 13.84
C LEU A 145 12.08 -2.29 13.64
N GLY A 146 12.88 -2.77 14.57
CA GLY A 146 14.34 -2.82 14.47
C GLY A 146 14.83 -3.98 13.58
N LEU A 147 14.13 -4.24 12.49
CA LEU A 147 14.29 -5.39 11.61
C LEU A 147 14.75 -4.92 10.23
N ASP A 148 15.76 -5.60 9.67
CA ASP A 148 16.22 -5.35 8.31
C ASP A 148 15.10 -5.66 7.31
N CYS A 149 15.06 -4.90 6.21
CA CYS A 149 14.04 -5.10 5.18
C CYS A 149 14.08 -6.48 4.54
N GLU A 150 15.28 -7.05 4.36
CA GLU A 150 15.47 -8.42 3.88
C GLU A 150 14.82 -9.43 4.83
N ASN A 151 15.13 -9.36 6.14
CA ASN A 151 14.54 -10.24 7.14
C ASN A 151 13.01 -10.05 7.24
N LEU A 152 12.52 -8.82 7.09
CA LEU A 152 11.08 -8.57 7.04
C LEU A 152 10.45 -9.27 5.84
N LEU A 153 11.04 -9.12 4.66
CA LEU A 153 10.58 -9.79 3.44
C LEU A 153 10.60 -11.30 3.60
N GLU A 154 11.68 -11.88 4.15
CA GLU A 154 11.79 -13.31 4.42
C GLU A 154 10.66 -13.82 5.34
N ILE A 155 10.37 -13.10 6.42
CA ILE A 155 9.27 -13.44 7.33
C ILE A 155 7.94 -13.44 6.60
N ILE A 156 7.69 -12.45 5.74
CA ILE A 156 6.44 -12.30 5.00
C ILE A 156 6.27 -13.44 3.99
N ILE A 157 7.25 -13.69 3.12
CA ILE A 157 7.13 -14.72 2.07
C ILE A 157 7.10 -16.14 2.65
N ASN A 158 7.82 -16.41 3.74
CA ASN A 158 7.76 -17.69 4.44
C ASN A 158 6.42 -17.93 5.14
N ALA A 159 5.73 -16.87 5.56
CA ALA A 159 4.41 -16.98 6.18
C ALA A 159 3.29 -17.05 5.14
N CYS A 160 3.41 -16.29 4.04
CA CYS A 160 2.44 -16.15 2.97
C CYS A 160 3.19 -16.00 1.62
N PRO A 161 3.41 -17.09 0.87
CA PRO A 161 4.11 -17.04 -0.43
C PRO A 161 3.41 -16.16 -1.48
N ASP A 162 2.09 -15.98 -1.34
CA ASP A 162 1.27 -15.15 -2.21
C ASP A 162 1.16 -13.69 -1.74
N ALA A 163 1.91 -13.30 -0.71
CA ALA A 163 1.97 -11.90 -0.29
C ALA A 163 2.59 -11.03 -1.39
N ILE A 164 2.09 -9.80 -1.51
CA ILE A 164 2.71 -8.76 -2.35
C ILE A 164 3.47 -7.83 -1.42
N PHE A 165 4.76 -7.64 -1.70
CA PHE A 165 5.63 -6.78 -0.91
C PHE A 165 6.14 -5.64 -1.78
N ILE A 166 5.85 -4.40 -1.38
CA ILE A 166 6.09 -3.19 -2.18
C ILE A 166 6.88 -2.19 -1.32
N PRO A 167 8.13 -1.87 -1.65
CA PRO A 167 8.79 -0.70 -1.06
C PRO A 167 7.96 0.55 -1.31
N ALA A 168 7.58 1.25 -0.21
CA ALA A 168 6.64 2.36 -0.24
C ALA A 168 7.34 3.69 -0.60
N HIS A 169 6.65 4.56 -1.34
CA HIS A 169 7.06 5.94 -1.69
C HIS A 169 8.58 6.09 -1.82
N VAL A 170 9.18 5.33 -2.76
CA VAL A 170 10.62 5.01 -2.82
C VAL A 170 11.57 6.19 -2.89
N TRP A 171 11.08 7.40 -3.19
CA TRP A 171 11.89 8.61 -3.37
C TRP A 171 11.73 9.65 -2.25
N THR A 172 10.91 9.41 -1.22
CA THR A 172 10.88 10.34 -0.09
C THR A 172 12.25 10.39 0.59
N PRO A 173 12.73 11.54 1.10
CA PRO A 173 14.10 11.67 1.63
C PRO A 173 14.35 10.79 2.85
N TYR A 174 13.30 10.46 3.58
CA TYR A 174 13.32 9.60 4.76
C TYR A 174 12.33 8.44 4.60
N PHE A 175 12.61 7.32 5.22
CA PHE A 175 11.73 6.17 5.29
C PHE A 175 11.39 5.56 3.91
N SER A 176 12.34 5.57 2.99
CA SER A 176 12.15 5.04 1.66
C SER A 176 13.37 4.32 1.12
N LEU A 177 13.18 3.47 0.12
CA LEU A 177 14.23 2.63 -0.45
C LEU A 177 15.37 3.47 -1.03
N TYR A 178 15.08 4.51 -1.82
CA TYR A 178 16.05 5.35 -2.50
C TYR A 178 16.21 6.75 -1.87
N GLY A 179 15.62 6.95 -0.71
CA GLY A 179 15.62 8.24 -0.01
C GLY A 179 17.03 8.77 0.27
N ALA A 180 17.24 10.07 0.01
CA ALA A 180 18.52 10.74 0.12
C ALA A 180 19.17 10.61 1.52
N ASN A 181 18.38 10.62 2.59
CA ASN A 181 18.90 10.63 3.95
C ASN A 181 19.07 9.24 4.58
N SER A 182 18.24 8.26 4.22
CA SER A 182 18.25 6.97 4.91
C SER A 182 18.08 5.76 4.01
N GLY A 183 17.97 5.96 2.70
CA GLY A 183 17.81 4.89 1.72
C GLY A 183 19.15 4.31 1.20
N PHE A 184 19.03 3.60 0.11
CA PHE A 184 20.10 2.89 -0.59
C PHE A 184 20.24 3.42 -2.01
N ASP A 185 21.30 3.06 -2.70
CA ASP A 185 21.51 3.38 -4.12
C ASP A 185 21.06 2.23 -5.05
N ASP A 186 21.00 1.00 -4.54
CA ASP A 186 20.54 -0.18 -5.26
C ASP A 186 19.62 -1.01 -4.34
N ILE A 187 18.55 -1.57 -4.91
CA ILE A 187 17.61 -2.44 -4.18
C ILE A 187 18.30 -3.67 -3.57
N ARG A 188 19.36 -4.18 -4.22
CA ARG A 188 20.15 -5.31 -3.74
C ARG A 188 20.94 -4.98 -2.47
N GLU A 189 21.27 -3.73 -2.22
CA GLU A 189 21.86 -3.32 -0.94
C GLU A 189 20.84 -3.43 0.23
N CYS A 190 19.56 -3.30 -0.07
CA CYS A 190 18.48 -3.36 0.92
C CYS A 190 17.99 -4.80 1.15
N PHE A 191 17.73 -5.55 0.07
CA PHE A 191 17.06 -6.86 0.09
C PHE A 191 17.97 -8.03 -0.28
N GLU A 192 19.24 -7.81 -0.59
CA GLU A 192 20.25 -8.80 -0.91
C GLU A 192 19.74 -9.86 -1.91
N ASP A 193 19.87 -11.14 -1.58
CA ASP A 193 19.44 -12.25 -2.43
C ASP A 193 17.90 -12.30 -2.61
N LEU A 194 17.14 -11.68 -1.72
CA LEU A 194 15.68 -11.61 -1.80
C LEU A 194 15.17 -10.49 -2.72
N ALA A 195 16.03 -9.62 -3.24
CA ALA A 195 15.62 -8.52 -4.14
C ALA A 195 14.85 -9.02 -5.38
N GLY A 196 15.02 -10.28 -5.79
CA GLY A 196 14.26 -10.93 -6.86
C GLY A 196 12.77 -11.17 -6.54
N ASN A 197 12.37 -11.09 -5.27
CA ASN A 197 10.98 -11.24 -4.83
C ASN A 197 10.19 -9.91 -4.81
N ILE A 198 10.85 -8.79 -5.12
CA ILE A 198 10.21 -7.49 -5.27
C ILE A 198 9.85 -7.31 -6.75
N PHE A 199 8.55 -7.19 -7.04
CA PHE A 199 8.01 -7.04 -8.39
C PHE A 199 7.45 -5.65 -8.66
N SER A 200 7.04 -4.94 -7.62
CA SER A 200 6.46 -3.60 -7.70
C SER A 200 7.14 -2.66 -6.73
N ILE A 201 7.18 -1.38 -7.06
CA ILE A 201 7.61 -0.28 -6.19
C ILE A 201 6.61 0.86 -6.27
N GLU A 202 6.47 1.61 -5.19
CA GLU A 202 5.53 2.72 -5.11
C GLU A 202 6.21 4.06 -5.38
N THR A 203 5.65 4.84 -6.30
CA THR A 203 6.14 6.17 -6.68
C THR A 203 6.07 7.16 -5.50
N GLY A 204 4.91 7.23 -4.85
CA GLY A 204 4.59 8.24 -3.82
C GLY A 204 4.37 9.64 -4.41
N LEU A 205 3.76 10.52 -3.62
CA LEU A 205 3.24 11.83 -4.04
C LEU A 205 4.26 12.82 -4.65
N SER A 206 5.55 12.54 -4.55
CA SER A 206 6.61 13.46 -5.01
C SER A 206 7.34 12.94 -6.25
N SER A 207 6.93 11.83 -6.81
CA SER A 207 7.43 11.29 -8.08
C SER A 207 6.33 10.55 -8.83
N ASP A 208 6.47 10.47 -10.13
CA ASP A 208 5.54 9.79 -11.05
C ASP A 208 6.26 8.72 -11.89
N PRO A 209 5.56 7.88 -12.65
CA PRO A 209 6.17 6.89 -13.53
C PRO A 209 7.16 7.50 -14.53
N PRO A 210 6.89 8.61 -15.24
CA PRO A 210 7.87 9.25 -16.12
C PRO A 210 9.19 9.63 -15.45
N MET A 211 9.17 10.07 -14.19
CA MET A 211 10.39 10.33 -13.42
C MET A 211 11.16 9.05 -13.13
N ASN A 212 10.46 7.98 -12.79
CA ASN A 212 11.04 6.67 -12.50
C ASN A 212 11.65 6.01 -13.75
N TRP A 213 11.03 6.12 -14.93
CA TRP A 213 11.53 5.57 -16.21
C TRP A 213 12.86 6.18 -16.68
N ARG A 214 13.31 7.26 -16.05
CA ARG A 214 14.64 7.81 -16.33
C ARG A 214 15.78 6.95 -15.78
N LEU A 215 15.46 5.95 -14.96
CA LEU A 215 16.40 5.04 -14.34
C LEU A 215 16.15 3.61 -14.84
N SER A 216 16.98 3.11 -15.74
CA SER A 216 16.84 1.78 -16.32
C SER A 216 16.89 0.64 -15.30
N SER A 217 17.47 0.86 -14.12
CA SER A 217 17.45 -0.12 -13.02
C SER A 217 16.04 -0.37 -12.48
N LEU A 218 15.08 0.52 -12.76
CA LEU A 218 13.69 0.41 -12.34
C LEU A 218 12.77 -0.22 -13.38
N ASP A 219 13.24 -0.45 -14.62
CA ASP A 219 12.43 -0.96 -15.73
C ASP A 219 11.80 -2.34 -15.46
N ARG A 220 12.37 -3.07 -14.51
CA ARG A 220 11.87 -4.39 -14.11
C ARG A 220 10.71 -4.37 -13.13
N PHE A 221 10.29 -3.21 -12.65
CA PHE A 221 9.24 -3.10 -11.64
C PHE A 221 7.93 -2.58 -12.24
N THR A 222 6.82 -3.13 -11.78
CA THR A 222 5.53 -2.47 -11.92
C THR A 222 5.52 -1.25 -11.00
N LEU A 223 5.32 -0.07 -11.57
CA LEU A 223 5.22 1.18 -10.80
C LEU A 223 3.78 1.35 -10.34
N VAL A 224 3.56 1.31 -9.04
CA VAL A 224 2.25 1.57 -8.43
C VAL A 224 2.23 2.94 -7.74
N SER A 225 1.05 3.52 -7.66
CA SER A 225 0.83 4.79 -6.96
C SER A 225 -0.35 4.64 -6.02
N ASN A 226 -0.18 5.05 -4.78
CA ASN A 226 -1.23 4.97 -3.77
C ASN A 226 -1.28 6.26 -2.96
N SER A 227 -2.41 6.49 -2.34
CA SER A 227 -2.68 7.78 -1.70
C SER A 227 -1.88 8.05 -0.43
N ASP A 228 -1.37 7.03 0.24
CA ASP A 228 -0.84 7.15 1.62
C ASP A 228 -1.81 7.94 2.52
N ALA A 229 -3.10 7.57 2.44
CA ALA A 229 -4.17 8.35 3.04
C ALA A 229 -4.17 8.29 4.56
N HIS A 230 -4.02 9.45 5.21
CA HIS A 230 -4.13 9.66 6.64
C HIS A 230 -5.50 10.31 7.03
N SER A 231 -6.39 10.45 6.08
CA SER A 231 -7.79 10.81 6.26
C SER A 231 -8.63 10.21 5.13
N PRO A 232 -9.91 9.87 5.36
CA PRO A 232 -10.74 9.27 4.32
C PRO A 232 -10.91 10.16 3.08
N SER A 233 -10.86 11.48 3.25
CA SER A 233 -10.93 12.44 2.13
C SER A 233 -9.73 12.41 1.19
N ASN A 234 -8.58 11.89 1.64
CA ASN A 234 -7.38 11.77 0.83
C ASN A 234 -7.31 10.45 0.03
N LEU A 235 -8.22 9.49 0.30
CA LEU A 235 -8.32 8.26 -0.45
C LEU A 235 -8.36 8.52 -1.96
N GLY A 236 -7.57 7.81 -2.75
CA GLY A 236 -7.54 7.92 -4.20
C GLY A 236 -7.00 9.24 -4.76
N ARG A 237 -6.23 10.01 -3.98
CA ARG A 237 -5.45 11.14 -4.54
C ARG A 237 -4.33 10.64 -5.45
N GLU A 238 -3.86 9.41 -5.24
CA GLU A 238 -3.16 8.54 -6.16
C GLU A 238 -3.84 7.17 -6.12
N ALA A 239 -3.83 6.45 -7.24
CA ALA A 239 -4.43 5.14 -7.35
C ALA A 239 -3.90 4.37 -8.56
N ASN A 240 -4.25 3.10 -8.63
CA ASN A 240 -3.88 2.17 -9.69
C ASN A 240 -5.11 1.82 -10.54
N ILE A 241 -4.92 1.64 -11.83
CA ILE A 241 -5.96 1.23 -12.78
C ILE A 241 -5.62 -0.17 -13.30
N PHE A 242 -6.58 -1.06 -13.24
CA PHE A 242 -6.46 -2.44 -13.71
C PHE A 242 -7.47 -2.75 -14.80
N ASP A 243 -7.07 -3.59 -15.75
CA ASP A 243 -7.92 -4.17 -16.80
C ASP A 243 -7.98 -5.70 -16.60
N THR A 244 -8.59 -6.11 -15.52
CA THR A 244 -8.73 -7.52 -15.14
C THR A 244 -9.91 -7.70 -14.18
N ASP A 245 -10.20 -8.94 -13.75
CA ASP A 245 -11.23 -9.22 -12.76
C ASP A 245 -10.87 -8.65 -11.38
N ILE A 246 -11.89 -8.17 -10.65
CA ILE A 246 -11.71 -7.67 -9.28
C ILE A 246 -11.56 -8.86 -8.33
N SER A 247 -10.34 -9.36 -8.19
CA SER A 247 -9.99 -10.45 -7.27
C SER A 247 -8.57 -10.28 -6.74
N TYR A 248 -8.28 -10.91 -5.59
CA TYR A 248 -6.91 -10.93 -5.06
C TYR A 248 -5.92 -11.53 -6.06
N ASP A 249 -6.26 -12.67 -6.64
CA ASP A 249 -5.39 -13.41 -7.56
C ASP A 249 -5.07 -12.60 -8.83
N SER A 250 -6.07 -11.90 -9.38
CA SER A 250 -5.89 -11.07 -10.58
C SER A 250 -5.00 -9.86 -10.27
N ILE A 251 -5.21 -9.17 -9.14
CA ILE A 251 -4.38 -8.06 -8.68
C ILE A 251 -2.94 -8.55 -8.45
N HIS A 252 -2.76 -9.67 -7.73
CA HIS A 252 -1.46 -10.25 -7.46
C HIS A 252 -0.70 -10.59 -8.74
N LYS A 253 -1.37 -11.22 -9.70
CA LYS A 253 -0.79 -11.55 -11.01
C LYS A 253 -0.41 -10.30 -11.79
N ALA A 254 -1.29 -9.30 -11.87
CA ALA A 254 -1.03 -8.05 -12.59
C ALA A 254 0.16 -7.28 -12.00
N LEU A 255 0.33 -7.28 -10.67
CA LEU A 255 1.45 -6.61 -10.01
C LEU A 255 2.78 -7.37 -10.10
N LYS A 256 2.74 -8.71 -10.28
CA LYS A 256 3.95 -9.53 -10.45
C LYS A 256 4.47 -9.58 -11.88
N CYS A 257 3.61 -9.36 -12.87
CA CYS A 257 3.96 -9.50 -14.28
C CYS A 257 4.16 -8.14 -14.92
N ILE A 258 5.41 -7.80 -15.20
CA ILE A 258 5.74 -6.62 -16.00
C ILE A 258 5.21 -6.80 -17.42
N ASN A 259 4.66 -5.75 -18.01
CA ASN A 259 4.14 -5.72 -19.39
C ASN A 259 2.89 -6.59 -19.64
N THR A 260 2.04 -6.77 -18.64
CA THR A 260 0.69 -7.29 -18.89
C THR A 260 -0.26 -6.12 -19.20
N SER A 261 -1.24 -6.36 -20.06
CA SER A 261 -2.37 -5.43 -20.25
C SER A 261 -3.26 -5.33 -19.01
N GLU A 262 -3.07 -6.23 -18.02
CA GLU A 262 -3.87 -6.32 -16.80
C GLU A 262 -3.61 -5.17 -15.81
N PHE A 263 -2.37 -4.64 -15.76
CA PHE A 263 -2.06 -3.39 -15.07
C PHE A 263 -2.07 -2.25 -16.10
N PHE A 264 -3.13 -1.45 -16.10
CA PHE A 264 -3.34 -0.43 -17.13
C PHE A 264 -2.49 0.83 -16.89
N GLY A 265 -2.31 1.24 -15.64
CA GLY A 265 -1.55 2.43 -15.27
C GLY A 265 -1.94 2.99 -13.91
N THR A 266 -1.59 4.25 -13.70
CA THR A 266 -1.79 4.96 -12.43
C THR A 266 -2.55 6.26 -12.62
N LEU A 267 -3.18 6.72 -11.54
CA LEU A 267 -3.66 8.08 -11.35
C LEU A 267 -2.65 8.77 -10.42
N GLU A 268 -2.08 9.86 -10.89
CA GLU A 268 -0.99 10.53 -10.19
C GLU A 268 -1.44 11.89 -9.64
N PHE A 269 -0.96 12.20 -8.45
CA PHE A 269 -0.89 13.55 -7.93
C PHE A 269 0.16 14.35 -8.71
N PHE A 270 0.03 15.64 -8.80
CA PHE A 270 1.06 16.49 -9.43
C PHE A 270 2.35 16.42 -8.61
N PRO A 271 3.44 15.79 -9.09
CA PRO A 271 4.65 15.61 -8.29
C PRO A 271 5.25 16.92 -7.80
N GLU A 272 5.09 18.01 -8.57
CA GLU A 272 5.58 19.34 -8.23
C GLU A 272 4.90 19.94 -7.00
N GLU A 273 3.69 19.48 -6.68
CA GLU A 273 2.97 19.84 -5.44
C GLU A 273 3.33 18.91 -4.29
N GLY A 274 4.05 17.83 -4.56
CA GLY A 274 4.53 16.90 -3.55
C GLY A 274 5.53 17.53 -2.60
N LYS A 275 5.36 17.32 -1.32
CA LYS A 275 6.19 17.91 -0.25
C LYS A 275 7.70 17.77 -0.47
N TYR A 276 8.12 16.69 -1.13
CA TYR A 276 9.52 16.31 -1.27
C TYR A 276 10.03 16.38 -2.72
N HIS A 277 9.27 16.97 -3.63
CA HIS A 277 9.64 17.02 -5.05
C HIS A 277 10.99 17.72 -5.29
N HIS A 278 11.27 18.78 -4.53
CA HIS A 278 12.49 19.56 -4.62
C HIS A 278 13.57 19.15 -3.62
N ASP A 279 13.38 18.05 -2.89
CA ASP A 279 14.44 17.53 -2.01
C ASP A 279 15.56 16.92 -2.86
N GLY A 280 16.77 17.43 -2.64
CA GLY A 280 17.88 17.13 -3.50
C GLY A 280 18.52 15.77 -3.32
N HIS A 281 19.37 15.43 -4.28
CA HIS A 281 20.17 14.23 -4.28
C HIS A 281 21.28 14.28 -3.23
N ARG A 282 21.57 13.12 -2.61
CA ARG A 282 22.59 12.95 -1.55
C ARG A 282 23.96 13.53 -1.87
N ILE A 283 24.40 13.41 -3.14
CA ILE A 283 25.74 13.77 -3.60
C ILE A 283 25.81 15.23 -4.03
N CYS A 284 24.76 15.77 -4.63
CA CYS A 284 24.78 17.15 -5.15
C CYS A 284 24.48 18.22 -4.12
N GLY A 285 23.97 17.86 -2.93
CA GLY A 285 23.73 18.79 -1.83
C GLY A 285 22.63 19.83 -2.07
N VAL A 286 21.75 19.58 -3.04
CA VAL A 286 20.61 20.46 -3.36
C VAL A 286 19.42 20.07 -2.52
#